data_513ed0b5e642bd83446b79fdfca5042e
#
_entry.id   513ed0b5e642bd83446b79fdfca5042e
#
_cell.length_a   1.000
_cell.length_b   1.000
_cell.length_c   1.000
_cell.angle_alpha   90.00
_cell.angle_beta   90.00
_cell.angle_gamma   90.00
#
_symmetry.space_group_name_H-M   'P 1'
#
loop_
_entity.id
_entity.type
_entity.pdbx_description
1 polymer ?
#
loop_
_entity_poly.entity_id
_entity_poly.type
_entity_poly.pdbx_seq_one_letter_code
_entity_poly.pdbx_strand_id
1 'polypeptide(L)'
;MNDAVPSAGRLAIVLKGWPRLSETFIAQELVALEQRGLRFEVWSMRHPTDKKRHALHDALKAKVRYLPEYLYQEPLRVLKGLARSARLPGFGAALKLWLKHLVSDPTPNRVRRAIRCVRKGRALSRAP
;
A
#
# COMPACT_ATOMS: atom_id res chain seq x y z
N MET A 1 -28.54 -18.54 -6.61
CA MET A 1 -27.96 -18.15 -5.30
C MET A 1 -27.32 -16.79 -5.50
N ASN A 2 -28.04 -15.73 -5.10
CA ASN A 2 -27.52 -14.36 -5.12
C ASN A 2 -26.76 -14.14 -3.81
N ASP A 3 -25.50 -14.46 -3.80
CA ASP A 3 -24.62 -14.01 -2.73
C ASP A 3 -24.38 -12.51 -2.93
N ALA A 4 -25.22 -11.71 -2.29
CA ALA A 4 -25.05 -10.27 -2.22
C ALA A 4 -23.69 -9.98 -1.59
N VAL A 5 -22.74 -9.55 -2.39
CA VAL A 5 -21.45 -9.04 -1.91
C VAL A 5 -21.74 -7.87 -0.96
N PRO A 6 -21.39 -7.95 0.31
CA PRO A 6 -21.67 -6.89 1.25
C PRO A 6 -21.04 -5.58 0.77
N SER A 7 -21.87 -4.57 0.55
CA SER A 7 -21.52 -3.27 -0.04
C SER A 7 -20.77 -2.33 0.91
N ALA A 8 -20.20 -2.80 2.01
CA ALA A 8 -19.78 -1.96 3.13
C ALA A 8 -18.27 -1.87 3.37
N GLY A 9 -17.42 -2.23 2.44
CA GLY A 9 -15.99 -2.10 2.65
C GLY A 9 -15.24 -1.69 1.39
N ARG A 10 -14.39 -0.66 1.48
CA ARG A 10 -13.44 -0.39 0.40
C ARG A 10 -12.30 -1.40 0.52
N LEU A 11 -12.22 -2.32 -0.41
CA LEU A 11 -11.14 -3.30 -0.47
C LEU A 11 -9.89 -2.65 -1.09
N ALA A 12 -8.77 -2.74 -0.41
CA ALA A 12 -7.47 -2.31 -0.92
C ALA A 12 -6.56 -3.52 -1.12
N ILE A 13 -6.09 -3.72 -2.35
CA ILE A 13 -5.15 -4.78 -2.69
C ILE A 13 -3.76 -4.16 -2.76
N VAL A 14 -2.85 -4.65 -1.91
CA VAL A 14 -1.49 -4.10 -1.82
C VAL A 14 -0.53 -5.00 -2.58
N LEU A 15 0.14 -4.43 -3.59
CA LEU A 15 1.12 -5.11 -4.41
C LEU A 15 2.52 -4.52 -4.23
N LYS A 16 3.53 -5.34 -4.37
CA LYS A 16 4.93 -4.92 -4.30
C LYS A 16 5.28 -3.92 -5.42
N GLY A 17 4.73 -4.11 -6.60
CA GLY A 17 4.88 -3.26 -7.77
C GLY A 17 3.80 -3.55 -8.80
N TRP A 18 3.30 -2.52 -9.48
CA TRP A 18 2.32 -2.64 -10.54
C TRP A 18 2.57 -1.58 -11.63
N PRO A 19 2.46 -1.89 -12.91
CA PRO A 19 2.39 -3.24 -13.50
C PRO A 19 3.75 -3.96 -13.50
N ARG A 20 3.74 -5.30 -13.51
CA ARG A 20 4.95 -6.14 -13.64
C ARG A 20 4.72 -7.22 -14.69
N LEU A 21 5.62 -7.30 -15.66
CA LEU A 21 5.54 -8.29 -16.73
C LEU A 21 5.67 -9.73 -16.24
N SER A 22 6.48 -9.94 -15.19
CA SER A 22 6.71 -11.28 -14.61
C SER A 22 5.55 -11.80 -13.76
N GLU A 23 4.55 -10.98 -13.47
CA GLU A 23 3.44 -11.29 -12.56
C GLU A 23 2.09 -11.16 -13.28
N THR A 24 1.99 -11.71 -14.51
CA THR A 24 0.77 -11.66 -15.33
C THR A 24 -0.42 -12.37 -14.67
N PHE A 25 -0.16 -13.38 -13.84
CA PHE A 25 -1.21 -14.08 -13.08
C PHE A 25 -1.94 -13.16 -12.10
N ILE A 26 -1.23 -12.21 -11.46
CA ILE A 26 -1.86 -11.20 -10.60
C ILE A 26 -2.78 -10.29 -11.43
N ALA A 27 -2.33 -9.88 -12.62
CA ALA A 27 -3.15 -9.08 -13.51
C ALA A 27 -4.43 -9.81 -13.93
N GLN A 28 -4.32 -11.09 -14.28
CA GLN A 28 -5.48 -11.94 -14.62
C GLN A 28 -6.46 -12.05 -13.45
N GLU A 29 -5.94 -12.29 -12.24
CA GLU A 29 -6.77 -12.39 -11.03
C GLU A 29 -7.51 -11.08 -10.74
N LEU A 30 -6.82 -9.94 -10.79
CA LEU A 30 -7.43 -8.63 -10.55
C LEU A 30 -8.55 -8.32 -11.57
N VAL A 31 -8.29 -8.57 -12.85
CA VAL A 31 -9.30 -8.39 -13.91
C VAL A 31 -10.48 -9.33 -13.70
N ALA A 32 -10.25 -10.60 -13.34
CA ALA A 32 -11.31 -11.56 -13.06
C ALA A 32 -12.17 -11.16 -11.84
N LEU A 33 -11.55 -10.62 -10.78
CA LEU A 33 -12.27 -10.10 -9.61
C LEU A 33 -13.13 -8.89 -9.98
N GLU A 34 -12.60 -7.99 -10.78
CA GLU A 34 -13.33 -6.80 -11.26
C GLU A 34 -14.51 -7.20 -12.15
N GLN A 35 -14.34 -8.16 -13.04
CA GLN A 35 -15.40 -8.70 -13.90
C GLN A 35 -16.52 -9.37 -13.09
N ARG A 36 -16.20 -9.94 -11.93
CA ARG A 36 -17.19 -10.48 -10.97
C ARG A 36 -17.89 -9.40 -10.14
N GLY A 37 -17.63 -8.13 -10.42
CA GLY A 37 -18.29 -7.00 -9.74
C GLY A 37 -17.62 -6.56 -8.43
N LEU A 38 -16.45 -7.11 -8.08
CA LEU A 38 -15.74 -6.69 -6.90
C LEU A 38 -15.11 -5.31 -7.12
N ARG A 39 -15.40 -4.36 -6.21
CA ARG A 39 -14.83 -3.01 -6.25
C ARG A 39 -13.64 -2.91 -5.29
N PHE A 40 -12.48 -2.55 -5.81
CA PHE A 40 -11.24 -2.43 -5.03
C PHE A 40 -10.33 -1.33 -5.59
N GLU A 41 -9.38 -0.91 -4.76
CA GLU A 41 -8.26 -0.07 -5.19
C GLU A 41 -6.95 -0.87 -5.12
N VAL A 42 -6.05 -0.66 -6.07
CA VAL A 42 -4.72 -1.28 -6.08
C VAL A 42 -3.71 -0.29 -5.52
N TRP A 43 -2.96 -0.72 -4.51
CA TRP A 43 -1.89 0.06 -3.90
C TRP A 43 -0.54 -0.55 -4.23
N SER A 44 0.19 0.08 -5.14
CA SER A 44 1.53 -0.34 -5.52
C SER A 44 2.57 0.28 -4.60
N MET A 45 3.40 -0.54 -3.97
CA MET A 45 4.46 -0.09 -3.06
C MET A 45 5.66 0.52 -3.78
N ARG A 46 5.75 0.32 -5.11
CA ARG A 46 6.81 0.85 -5.97
C ARG A 46 6.23 1.34 -7.27
N HIS A 47 6.91 2.31 -7.87
CA HIS A 47 6.64 2.65 -9.26
C HIS A 47 7.07 1.50 -10.18
N PRO A 48 6.42 1.36 -11.34
CA PRO A 48 6.80 0.34 -12.31
C PRO A 48 8.22 0.56 -12.79
N THR A 49 9.02 -0.49 -12.79
CA THR A 49 10.37 -0.49 -13.38
C THR A 49 10.33 -0.84 -14.86
N ASP A 50 9.30 -1.58 -15.25
CA ASP A 50 9.14 -2.06 -16.62
C ASP A 50 8.46 -0.99 -17.50
N LYS A 51 9.11 -0.62 -18.60
CA LYS A 51 8.57 0.35 -19.56
C LYS A 51 7.47 -0.27 -20.45
N LYS A 52 7.48 -1.61 -20.59
CA LYS A 52 6.49 -2.35 -21.38
C LYS A 52 5.31 -2.74 -20.50
N ARG A 53 4.10 -2.62 -21.04
CA ARG A 53 2.85 -3.05 -20.40
C ARG A 53 2.26 -4.21 -21.19
N HIS A 54 1.61 -5.10 -20.48
CA HIS A 54 0.81 -6.17 -21.10
C HIS A 54 -0.62 -5.66 -21.29
N ALA A 55 -1.32 -6.11 -22.33
CA ALA A 55 -2.72 -5.73 -22.59
C ALA A 55 -3.65 -5.99 -21.37
N LEU A 56 -3.34 -6.99 -20.56
CA LEU A 56 -4.06 -7.28 -19.31
C LEU A 56 -3.95 -6.16 -18.26
N HIS A 57 -2.84 -5.41 -18.27
CA HIS A 57 -2.69 -4.30 -17.33
C HIS A 57 -3.59 -3.11 -17.70
N ASP A 58 -3.84 -2.96 -19.01
CA ASP A 58 -4.71 -1.90 -19.54
C ASP A 58 -6.19 -2.28 -19.43
N ALA A 59 -6.50 -3.56 -19.27
CA ALA A 59 -7.87 -4.05 -19.05
C ALA A 59 -8.40 -3.75 -17.64
N LEU A 60 -7.52 -3.52 -16.67
CA LEU A 60 -7.89 -3.20 -15.28
C LEU A 60 -8.41 -1.76 -15.17
N LYS A 61 -9.65 -1.58 -14.75
CA LYS A 61 -10.30 -0.27 -14.53
C LYS A 61 -10.13 0.25 -13.11
N ALA A 62 -9.78 -0.63 -12.17
CA ALA A 62 -9.58 -0.28 -10.77
C ALA A 62 -8.51 0.80 -10.62
N LYS A 63 -8.73 1.72 -9.67
CA LYS A 63 -7.80 2.82 -9.39
C LYS A 63 -6.48 2.30 -8.83
N VAL A 64 -5.38 2.63 -9.48
CA VAL A 64 -4.03 2.29 -9.01
C VAL A 64 -3.42 3.50 -8.30
N ARG A 65 -2.97 3.30 -7.07
CA ARG A 65 -2.25 4.31 -6.27
C ARG A 65 -0.82 3.87 -6.03
N TYR A 66 0.12 4.73 -6.31
CA TYR A 66 1.53 4.49 -6.06
C TYR A 66 1.96 5.09 -4.73
N LEU A 67 2.68 4.31 -3.95
CA LEU A 67 3.29 4.75 -2.71
C LEU A 67 4.72 5.22 -2.97
N PRO A 68 5.20 6.27 -2.28
CA PRO A 68 6.60 6.69 -2.40
C PRO A 68 7.53 5.56 -1.95
N GLU A 69 8.49 5.21 -2.78
CA GLU A 69 9.46 4.15 -2.47
C GLU A 69 10.40 4.58 -1.35
N TYR A 70 10.79 5.84 -1.33
CA TYR A 70 11.67 6.43 -0.32
C TYR A 70 11.04 7.67 0.32
N LEU A 71 11.36 7.90 1.59
CA LEU A 71 10.84 9.04 2.36
C LEU A 71 11.18 10.41 1.75
N TYR A 72 12.36 10.51 1.16
CA TYR A 72 12.87 11.77 0.59
C TYR A 72 12.21 12.15 -0.74
N GLN A 73 11.54 11.21 -1.41
CA GLN A 73 10.87 11.50 -2.69
C GLN A 73 9.64 12.40 -2.53
N GLU A 74 8.90 12.22 -1.43
CA GLU A 74 7.69 13.00 -1.14
C GLU A 74 7.64 13.43 0.34
N PRO A 75 8.54 14.32 0.79
CA PRO A 75 8.67 14.67 2.21
C PRO A 75 7.41 15.31 2.79
N LEU A 76 6.75 16.17 2.03
CA LEU A 76 5.50 16.83 2.44
C LEU A 76 4.35 15.85 2.63
N ARG A 77 4.25 14.85 1.75
CA ARG A 77 3.25 13.79 1.86
C ARG A 77 3.50 12.92 3.09
N VAL A 78 4.76 12.61 3.37
CA VAL A 78 5.16 11.87 4.57
C VAL A 78 4.84 12.67 5.84
N LEU A 79 5.18 13.96 5.86
CA LEU A 79 4.92 14.84 7.02
C LEU A 79 3.42 15.01 7.29
N LYS A 80 2.62 15.27 6.26
CA LYS A 80 1.15 15.31 6.39
C LYS A 80 0.59 13.98 6.92
N GLY A 81 1.15 12.85 6.48
CA GLY A 81 0.80 11.53 6.98
C GLY A 81 1.12 11.33 8.44
N LEU A 82 2.28 11.79 8.85
CA LEU A 82 2.69 11.75 10.25
C LEU A 82 1.74 12.57 11.14
N ALA A 83 1.45 13.81 10.74
CA ALA A 83 0.55 14.68 11.47
C ALA A 83 -0.87 14.09 11.59
N ARG A 84 -1.39 13.46 10.53
CA ARG A 84 -2.69 12.77 10.59
C ARG A 84 -2.65 11.53 11.48
N SER A 85 -1.60 10.73 11.38
CA SER A 85 -1.45 9.52 12.20
C SER A 85 -1.33 9.83 13.69
N ALA A 86 -0.75 10.98 14.05
CA ALA A 86 -0.64 11.42 15.43
C ALA A 86 -2.01 11.64 16.10
N ARG A 87 -3.07 11.88 15.31
CA ARG A 87 -4.45 12.05 15.79
C ARG A 87 -5.22 10.73 15.92
N LEU A 88 -4.65 9.62 15.48
CA LEU A 88 -5.32 8.31 15.55
C LEU A 88 -5.22 7.72 16.97
N PRO A 89 -6.29 7.11 17.47
CA PRO A 89 -6.22 6.36 18.71
C PRO A 89 -5.18 5.23 18.59
N GLY A 90 -4.37 5.04 19.62
CA GLY A 90 -3.29 4.04 19.62
C GLY A 90 -1.96 4.50 19.02
N PHE A 91 -1.86 5.69 18.42
CA PHE A 91 -0.59 6.19 17.89
C PHE A 91 0.52 6.25 18.94
N GLY A 92 0.20 6.68 20.18
CA GLY A 92 1.16 6.73 21.29
C GLY A 92 1.69 5.34 21.69
N ALA A 93 0.82 4.33 21.70
CA ALA A 93 1.22 2.95 21.98
C ALA A 93 2.12 2.39 20.88
N ALA A 94 1.76 2.63 19.62
CA ALA A 94 2.56 2.23 18.46
C ALA A 94 3.92 2.94 18.44
N LEU A 95 3.96 4.21 18.78
CA LEU A 95 5.21 4.98 18.89
C LEU A 95 6.11 4.47 20.00
N LYS A 96 5.55 4.19 21.19
CA LYS A 96 6.31 3.59 22.30
C LYS A 96 6.92 2.24 21.90
N LEU A 97 6.13 1.39 21.27
CA LEU A 97 6.60 0.09 20.81
C LEU A 97 7.72 0.24 19.78
N TRP A 98 7.56 1.16 18.83
CA TRP A 98 8.56 1.46 17.81
C TRP A 98 9.87 1.96 18.43
N LEU A 99 9.80 2.92 19.37
CA LEU A 99 10.96 3.44 20.09
C LEU A 99 11.64 2.35 20.92
N LYS A 100 10.88 1.51 21.63
CA LYS A 100 11.43 0.38 22.39
C LYS A 100 12.24 -0.54 21.46
N HIS A 101 11.72 -0.90 20.31
CA HIS A 101 12.45 -1.74 19.36
C HIS A 101 13.66 -1.04 18.74
N LEU A 102 13.60 0.28 18.54
CA LEU A 102 14.71 1.05 18.01
C LEU A 102 15.90 1.08 19.00
N VAL A 103 15.60 1.26 20.29
CA VAL A 103 16.62 1.31 21.35
C VAL A 103 17.20 -0.07 21.65
N SER A 104 16.33 -1.11 21.61
CA SER A 104 16.77 -2.50 21.94
C SER A 104 17.69 -3.08 20.88
N ASP A 105 17.61 -2.59 19.63
CA ASP A 105 18.44 -3.13 18.54
C ASP A 105 18.72 -2.05 17.48
N PRO A 106 19.74 -1.22 17.70
CA PRO A 106 20.06 -0.08 16.86
C PRO A 106 20.75 -0.44 15.54
N THR A 107 20.68 -1.70 15.10
CA THR A 107 21.31 -2.07 13.82
C THR A 107 20.76 -1.27 12.65
N PRO A 108 21.62 -0.78 11.73
CA PRO A 108 21.20 0.06 10.61
C PRO A 108 20.09 -0.58 9.75
N ASN A 109 20.10 -1.91 9.63
CA ASN A 109 19.10 -2.64 8.86
C ASN A 109 17.73 -2.67 9.55
N ARG A 110 17.69 -2.75 10.88
CA ARG A 110 16.41 -2.70 11.62
C ARG A 110 15.83 -1.30 11.65
N VAL A 111 16.65 -0.27 11.83
CA VAL A 111 16.21 1.13 11.72
C VAL A 111 15.59 1.40 10.36
N ARG A 112 16.26 1.00 9.28
CA ARG A 112 15.72 1.14 7.92
C ARG A 112 14.41 0.36 7.74
N ARG A 113 14.31 -0.84 8.31
CA ARG A 113 13.10 -1.67 8.27
C ARG A 113 11.96 -1.02 9.05
N ALA A 114 12.20 -0.53 10.27
CA ALA A 114 11.23 0.17 11.09
C ALA A 114 10.69 1.43 10.40
N ILE A 115 11.55 2.26 9.83
CA ILE A 115 11.17 3.44 9.05
C ILE A 115 10.30 3.03 7.85
N ARG A 116 10.63 1.96 7.16
CA ARG A 116 9.87 1.44 6.02
C ARG A 116 8.49 0.95 6.43
N CYS A 117 8.35 0.24 7.55
CA CYS A 117 7.06 -0.21 8.07
C CYS A 117 6.15 0.95 8.45
N VAL A 118 6.67 1.96 9.16
CA VAL A 118 5.91 3.17 9.51
C VAL A 118 5.43 3.90 8.27
N ARG A 119 6.28 4.05 7.26
CA ARG A 119 5.92 4.68 5.98
C ARG A 119 4.77 3.97 5.29
N LYS A 120 4.84 2.63 5.19
CA LYS A 120 3.81 1.82 4.53
C LYS A 120 2.50 1.79 5.31
N GLY A 121 2.55 1.59 6.61
CA GLY A 121 1.36 1.60 7.46
C GLY A 121 0.58 2.91 7.38
N ARG A 122 1.27 4.05 7.37
CA ARG A 122 0.64 5.37 7.23
C ARG A 122 0.04 5.62 5.87
N ALA A 123 0.61 5.07 4.82
CA ALA A 123 0.04 5.20 3.49
C ALA A 123 -1.29 4.43 3.37
N LEU A 124 -1.40 3.27 4.02
CA LEU A 124 -2.61 2.46 4.05
C LEU A 124 -3.70 3.05 4.95
N SER A 125 -3.34 3.63 6.11
CA SER A 125 -4.29 4.29 7.00
C SER A 125 -4.93 5.56 6.41
N ARG A 126 -4.46 6.02 5.26
CA ARG A 126 -4.98 7.16 4.51
C ARG A 126 -5.94 6.79 3.39
N ALA A 127 -6.20 5.51 3.18
CA ALA A 127 -7.27 5.10 2.30
C ALA A 127 -8.59 5.63 2.90
N PRO A 128 -9.32 6.49 2.18
CA PRO A 128 -10.56 7.07 2.68
C PRO A 128 -11.61 5.99 2.88
#